data_2649126d53b45d5567bff406ee163fe1
#
_entry.id   2649126d53b45d5567bff406ee163fe1
#
_cell.length_a   1.000
_cell.length_b   1.000
_cell.length_c   1.000
_cell.angle_alpha   90.00
_cell.angle_beta   90.00
_cell.angle_gamma   90.00
#
_symmetry.space_group_name_H-M   'P 1'
#
loop_
_entity.id
_entity.type
_entity.pdbx_description
1 polymer ?
#
loop_
_entity_poly.entity_id
_entity_poly.type
_entity_poly.pdbx_seq_one_letter_code
_entity_poly.pdbx_strand_id
1 'polypeptide(L)'
;MRRKTSRQSPLKLISLNELLRPGASPDQSSSLPQRTAGRLARRAEAWHLENAALSLKLNFAYQRAGDAPIPGALVEVCGHLITSKDAPLKPHEFSVNSIEFLHRPQLAEPALSARRASRLAEAVALRARSNRDIRAFFDARDFLEVETPNWVEAAGTDVHLSPVSASFQDPHRSAKDAIHGQLHTSPEFSMKRLLAAGMERIWQMTKVWRNGEITPLHNPEFTLLEWYRAWEGLDAIINDVEHLSRVLLGNQARVGERAISLEAPFLRMTMQQVIEEACGFDILEATEFDALLAICTERKLLSENSLNRARKLHRWDELFFELEIDYIDPFLGTKGAVFVCDWPTPLAVLARTKPEDPRVAQRFELYIGGVELANGFQELTDPAEQRRRFEADLTARKAAGLPLPPMPERFLEALQWGLPPSSGVALGVDRFLMLKSGAEHIREVAPFAMARDPKTGKASWS
;
A
#
# COMPACT_ATOMS: atom_id res chain seq x y z
N MET A 1 -26.06 62.75 -21.94
CA MET A 1 -26.72 61.42 -22.06
C MET A 1 -25.78 60.32 -21.57
N ARG A 2 -25.91 59.87 -20.32
CA ARG A 2 -25.14 58.74 -19.73
C ARG A 2 -25.92 57.45 -20.03
N ARG A 3 -25.35 56.60 -20.84
CA ARG A 3 -25.91 55.23 -21.09
C ARG A 3 -25.82 54.44 -19.77
N LYS A 4 -26.97 54.06 -19.20
CA LYS A 4 -27.07 53.07 -18.13
C LYS A 4 -26.71 51.71 -18.72
N THR A 5 -25.52 51.22 -18.41
CA THR A 5 -25.18 49.81 -18.61
C THR A 5 -25.92 49.04 -17.53
N SER A 6 -26.89 48.21 -17.93
CA SER A 6 -27.55 47.25 -17.06
C SER A 6 -26.50 46.28 -16.57
N ARG A 7 -26.19 46.31 -15.26
CA ARG A 7 -25.41 45.24 -14.61
C ARG A 7 -26.28 43.97 -14.62
N GLN A 8 -26.06 43.11 -15.58
CA GLN A 8 -26.50 41.70 -15.42
C GLN A 8 -25.79 41.14 -14.21
N SER A 9 -26.54 40.48 -13.31
CA SER A 9 -25.98 39.78 -12.17
C SER A 9 -24.94 38.77 -12.69
N PRO A 10 -23.74 38.66 -12.10
CA PRO A 10 -22.73 37.74 -12.57
C PRO A 10 -23.29 36.29 -12.48
N LEU A 11 -23.19 35.53 -13.56
CA LEU A 11 -23.56 34.13 -13.57
C LEU A 11 -22.82 33.39 -12.47
N LYS A 12 -23.55 32.58 -11.70
CA LYS A 12 -22.96 31.78 -10.64
C LYS A 12 -22.00 30.75 -11.25
N LEU A 13 -20.79 30.63 -10.70
CA LEU A 13 -19.86 29.57 -11.03
C LEU A 13 -20.39 28.24 -10.46
N ILE A 14 -20.55 27.23 -11.31
CA ILE A 14 -21.03 25.90 -10.95
C ILE A 14 -19.85 24.93 -11.07
N SER A 15 -19.63 24.06 -10.07
CA SER A 15 -18.59 23.05 -10.16
C SER A 15 -18.93 21.99 -11.23
N LEU A 16 -17.90 21.34 -11.81
CA LEU A 16 -18.11 20.24 -12.74
C LEU A 16 -18.94 19.10 -12.10
N ASN A 17 -18.78 18.87 -10.81
CA ASN A 17 -19.54 17.87 -10.06
C ASN A 17 -21.03 18.23 -9.96
N GLU A 18 -21.36 19.49 -9.76
CA GLU A 18 -22.76 19.96 -9.76
C GLU A 18 -23.36 19.92 -11.16
N LEU A 19 -22.59 20.31 -12.18
CA LEU A 19 -23.01 20.34 -13.58
C LEU A 19 -23.32 18.94 -14.12
N LEU A 20 -22.57 17.92 -13.71
CA LEU A 20 -22.68 16.53 -14.22
C LEU A 20 -23.35 15.58 -13.23
N ARG A 21 -24.04 16.07 -12.20
CA ARG A 21 -24.70 15.24 -11.19
C ARG A 21 -25.79 14.37 -11.82
N PRO A 22 -25.80 13.04 -11.60
CA PRO A 22 -26.91 12.19 -12.06
C PRO A 22 -28.23 12.69 -11.45
N GLY A 23 -29.24 12.96 -12.30
CA GLY A 23 -30.54 13.45 -11.85
C GLY A 23 -30.62 14.99 -11.68
N ALA A 24 -29.58 15.76 -11.94
CA ALA A 24 -29.70 17.17 -12.19
C ALA A 24 -30.42 17.33 -13.53
N SER A 25 -31.74 17.37 -13.49
CA SER A 25 -32.56 17.74 -14.64
C SER A 25 -32.14 19.16 -15.03
N PRO A 26 -31.63 19.41 -16.24
CA PRO A 26 -31.50 20.78 -16.66
C PRO A 26 -32.92 21.35 -16.63
N ASP A 27 -33.13 22.28 -15.71
CA ASP A 27 -34.39 23.02 -15.68
C ASP A 27 -34.65 23.50 -17.12
N GLN A 28 -35.72 23.00 -17.76
CA GLN A 28 -36.02 23.25 -19.18
C GLN A 28 -36.24 24.75 -19.46
N SER A 29 -36.12 25.59 -18.43
CA SER A 29 -36.24 27.04 -18.50
C SER A 29 -34.92 27.81 -18.62
N SER A 30 -33.75 27.19 -18.45
CA SER A 30 -32.48 27.95 -18.52
C SER A 30 -31.85 27.90 -19.91
N SER A 31 -32.40 28.73 -20.83
CA SER A 31 -31.66 29.21 -22.01
C SER A 31 -30.44 30.09 -21.62
N LEU A 32 -30.13 30.21 -20.33
CA LEU A 32 -29.03 31.01 -19.81
C LEU A 32 -27.72 30.22 -19.85
N PRO A 33 -26.62 30.84 -20.28
CA PRO A 33 -25.31 30.24 -20.25
C PRO A 33 -24.87 29.92 -18.81
N GLN A 34 -24.20 28.77 -18.63
CA GLN A 34 -23.60 28.33 -17.36
C GLN A 34 -22.11 28.63 -17.36
N ARG A 35 -21.53 28.83 -16.17
CA ARG A 35 -20.09 29.00 -15.97
C ARG A 35 -19.55 27.81 -15.17
N THR A 36 -18.50 27.21 -15.66
CA THR A 36 -17.77 26.15 -14.94
C THR A 36 -16.27 26.26 -15.17
N ALA A 37 -15.47 25.67 -14.29
CA ALA A 37 -14.03 25.75 -14.37
C ALA A 37 -13.37 24.37 -14.24
N GLY A 38 -12.20 24.22 -14.84
CA GLY A 38 -11.41 23.02 -14.77
C GLY A 38 -10.11 23.15 -15.59
N ARG A 39 -9.38 22.05 -15.74
CA ARG A 39 -8.19 22.00 -16.58
C ARG A 39 -8.56 21.57 -18.00
N LEU A 40 -7.94 22.22 -18.97
CA LEU A 40 -8.07 21.81 -20.36
C LEU A 40 -7.23 20.56 -20.63
N ALA A 41 -7.84 19.54 -21.22
CA ALA A 41 -7.17 18.35 -21.72
C ALA A 41 -7.52 18.14 -23.19
N ARG A 42 -6.58 17.60 -23.99
CA ARG A 42 -6.83 17.19 -25.37
C ARG A 42 -6.83 15.67 -25.44
N ARG A 43 -7.98 15.07 -25.75
CA ARG A 43 -8.16 13.63 -25.94
C ARG A 43 -8.51 13.35 -27.39
N ALA A 44 -7.63 12.63 -28.09
CA ALA A 44 -7.71 12.46 -29.53
C ALA A 44 -7.85 13.83 -30.23
N GLU A 45 -8.94 14.08 -30.96
CA GLU A 45 -9.17 15.35 -31.65
C GLU A 45 -10.07 16.33 -30.88
N ALA A 46 -10.56 15.95 -29.68
CA ALA A 46 -11.50 16.76 -28.89
C ALA A 46 -10.84 17.42 -27.67
N TRP A 47 -11.32 18.60 -27.31
CA TRP A 47 -10.98 19.28 -26.07
C TRP A 47 -11.94 18.87 -24.96
N HIS A 48 -11.40 18.72 -23.77
CA HIS A 48 -12.14 18.37 -22.56
C HIS A 48 -11.81 19.35 -21.44
N LEU A 49 -12.82 19.65 -20.62
CA LEU A 49 -12.65 20.30 -19.33
C LEU A 49 -12.65 19.21 -18.26
N GLU A 50 -11.59 19.12 -17.48
CA GLU A 50 -11.39 18.04 -16.53
C GLU A 50 -11.20 18.55 -15.10
N ASN A 51 -11.70 17.77 -14.16
CA ASN A 51 -11.27 17.78 -12.77
C ASN A 51 -10.79 16.36 -12.41
N ALA A 52 -10.48 16.14 -11.13
CA ALA A 52 -9.96 14.85 -10.64
C ALA A 52 -10.83 13.61 -10.95
N ALA A 53 -12.13 13.79 -11.16
CA ALA A 53 -13.09 12.69 -11.28
C ALA A 53 -13.93 12.72 -12.57
N LEU A 54 -14.00 13.84 -13.26
CA LEU A 54 -14.93 14.07 -14.35
C LEU A 54 -14.26 14.70 -15.57
N SER A 55 -14.74 14.35 -16.74
CA SER A 55 -14.30 14.90 -18.02
C SER A 55 -15.53 15.31 -18.83
N LEU A 56 -15.55 16.58 -19.23
CA LEU A 56 -16.64 17.18 -20.02
C LEU A 56 -16.09 17.58 -21.39
N LYS A 57 -16.63 16.99 -22.46
CA LYS A 57 -16.22 17.33 -23.82
C LYS A 57 -16.65 18.76 -24.15
N LEU A 58 -15.73 19.57 -24.67
CA LEU A 58 -15.94 20.95 -25.05
C LEU A 58 -16.14 21.06 -26.56
N ASN A 59 -17.21 21.73 -26.96
CA ASN A 59 -17.45 22.11 -28.34
C ASN A 59 -17.32 23.63 -28.48
N PHE A 60 -16.29 24.09 -29.17
CA PHE A 60 -16.03 25.51 -29.39
C PHE A 60 -16.79 26.01 -30.62
N ALA A 61 -17.89 26.68 -30.40
CA ALA A 61 -18.68 27.30 -31.48
C ALA A 61 -17.98 28.51 -32.09
N TYR A 62 -17.02 29.13 -31.37
CA TYR A 62 -16.30 30.34 -31.79
C TYR A 62 -14.89 30.42 -31.20
N GLN A 63 -13.87 30.65 -32.03
CA GLN A 63 -12.51 30.93 -31.60
C GLN A 63 -12.12 32.36 -31.96
N ARG A 64 -11.75 33.19 -30.97
CA ARG A 64 -11.02 34.44 -31.21
C ARG A 64 -9.55 34.14 -31.35
N ALA A 65 -8.85 34.88 -32.21
CA ALA A 65 -7.38 34.84 -32.27
C ALA A 65 -6.80 35.21 -30.88
N GLY A 66 -6.09 34.31 -30.24
CA GLY A 66 -5.56 34.45 -28.88
C GLY A 66 -6.23 33.54 -27.82
N ASP A 67 -7.40 32.97 -28.10
CA ASP A 67 -8.15 32.07 -27.19
C ASP A 67 -7.88 30.60 -27.52
N ALA A 68 -6.79 30.28 -28.21
CA ALA A 68 -6.47 28.90 -28.54
C ALA A 68 -6.32 28.06 -27.27
N PRO A 69 -7.02 26.94 -27.16
CA PRO A 69 -6.92 26.06 -26.01
C PRO A 69 -5.49 25.58 -25.79
N ILE A 70 -5.03 25.63 -24.54
CA ILE A 70 -3.68 25.20 -24.12
C ILE A 70 -3.84 23.99 -23.19
N PRO A 71 -3.26 22.81 -23.50
CA PRO A 71 -3.33 21.66 -22.61
C PRO A 71 -2.76 21.98 -21.22
N GLY A 72 -3.44 21.51 -20.16
CA GLY A 72 -3.04 21.77 -18.78
C GLY A 72 -3.41 23.14 -18.22
N ALA A 73 -3.88 24.09 -19.05
CA ALA A 73 -4.34 25.40 -18.57
C ALA A 73 -5.54 25.24 -17.61
N LEU A 74 -5.54 26.00 -16.53
CA LEU A 74 -6.71 26.16 -15.69
C LEU A 74 -7.57 27.26 -16.31
N VAL A 75 -8.82 26.94 -16.62
CA VAL A 75 -9.73 27.85 -17.31
C VAL A 75 -11.10 27.86 -16.66
N GLU A 76 -11.80 28.96 -16.86
CA GLU A 76 -13.23 29.06 -16.70
C GLU A 76 -13.88 29.11 -18.08
N VAL A 77 -14.94 28.34 -18.28
CA VAL A 77 -15.73 28.34 -19.50
C VAL A 77 -17.17 28.76 -19.22
N CYS A 78 -17.71 29.55 -20.11
CA CYS A 78 -19.12 29.94 -20.10
C CYS A 78 -19.78 29.40 -21.36
N GLY A 79 -20.92 28.75 -21.21
CA GLY A 79 -21.63 28.12 -22.34
C GLY A 79 -22.86 27.36 -21.91
N HIS A 80 -23.23 26.38 -22.71
CA HIS A 80 -24.46 25.58 -22.51
C HIS A 80 -24.12 24.09 -22.53
N LEU A 81 -24.72 23.34 -21.59
CA LEU A 81 -24.65 21.87 -21.60
C LEU A 81 -25.54 21.34 -22.73
N ILE A 82 -24.95 20.53 -23.61
CA ILE A 82 -25.67 19.84 -24.68
C ILE A 82 -26.05 18.45 -24.16
N THR A 83 -27.33 18.22 -23.98
CA THR A 83 -27.87 16.89 -23.62
C THR A 83 -28.47 16.25 -24.84
N SER A 84 -28.04 15.04 -25.19
CA SER A 84 -28.69 14.25 -26.28
C SER A 84 -29.99 13.66 -25.76
N LYS A 85 -31.12 14.00 -26.38
CA LYS A 85 -32.42 13.44 -26.03
C LYS A 85 -32.53 11.93 -26.34
N ASP A 86 -31.73 11.43 -27.28
CA ASP A 86 -31.83 10.06 -27.80
C ASP A 86 -30.81 9.08 -27.20
N ALA A 87 -29.92 9.53 -26.28
CA ALA A 87 -28.92 8.67 -25.69
C ALA A 87 -28.51 9.16 -24.28
N PRO A 88 -29.25 8.81 -23.22
CA PRO A 88 -29.00 9.24 -21.86
C PRO A 88 -27.65 8.75 -21.27
N LEU A 89 -26.97 7.82 -21.96
CA LEU A 89 -25.66 7.26 -21.56
C LEU A 89 -24.47 7.81 -22.37
N LYS A 90 -24.68 8.77 -23.29
CA LYS A 90 -23.56 9.41 -23.99
C LYS A 90 -22.93 10.48 -23.11
N PRO A 91 -21.59 10.67 -23.19
CA PRO A 91 -20.92 11.71 -22.45
C PRO A 91 -21.48 13.08 -22.81
N HIS A 92 -21.76 13.89 -21.79
CA HIS A 92 -22.26 15.26 -21.96
C HIS A 92 -21.23 16.09 -22.72
N GLU A 93 -21.74 16.96 -23.62
CA GLU A 93 -20.93 17.95 -24.32
C GLU A 93 -21.30 19.37 -23.81
N PHE A 94 -20.34 20.26 -23.81
CA PHE A 94 -20.55 21.65 -23.41
C PHE A 94 -20.18 22.58 -24.56
N SER A 95 -21.16 23.33 -25.06
CA SER A 95 -20.97 24.35 -26.07
C SER A 95 -20.37 25.58 -25.42
N VAL A 96 -19.14 25.91 -25.76
CA VAL A 96 -18.37 27.01 -25.15
C VAL A 96 -18.66 28.30 -25.91
N ASN A 97 -19.17 29.30 -25.22
CA ASN A 97 -19.38 30.67 -25.73
C ASN A 97 -18.16 31.55 -25.46
N SER A 98 -17.53 31.37 -24.29
CA SER A 98 -16.29 32.08 -23.93
C SER A 98 -15.42 31.26 -23.01
N ILE A 99 -14.12 31.52 -23.06
CA ILE A 99 -13.10 30.90 -22.22
C ILE A 99 -12.26 32.01 -21.58
N GLU A 100 -12.02 31.88 -20.28
CA GLU A 100 -11.11 32.74 -19.53
C GLU A 100 -9.98 31.88 -18.95
N PHE A 101 -8.74 32.27 -19.21
CA PHE A 101 -7.56 31.58 -18.68
C PHE A 101 -7.24 32.10 -17.29
N LEU A 102 -7.52 31.28 -16.27
CA LEU A 102 -7.17 31.55 -14.88
C LEU A 102 -5.67 31.30 -14.64
N HIS A 103 -5.10 30.33 -15.32
CA HIS A 103 -3.67 30.04 -15.30
C HIS A 103 -3.20 29.38 -16.59
N ARG A 104 -2.12 29.89 -17.15
CA ARG A 104 -1.41 29.28 -18.31
C ARG A 104 -0.17 28.55 -17.81
N PRO A 105 0.02 27.25 -18.08
CA PRO A 105 1.22 26.54 -17.63
C PRO A 105 2.46 27.16 -18.28
N GLN A 106 3.48 27.41 -17.47
CA GLN A 106 4.76 27.98 -17.94
C GLN A 106 5.76 26.88 -18.38
N LEU A 107 5.44 25.61 -18.13
CA LEU A 107 6.28 24.50 -18.48
C LEU A 107 5.94 23.97 -19.89
N ALA A 108 6.98 23.73 -20.68
CA ALA A 108 6.87 23.28 -22.07
C ALA A 108 6.41 21.83 -22.24
N GLU A 109 6.15 21.07 -21.16
CA GLU A 109 5.74 19.67 -21.24
C GLU A 109 4.23 19.47 -20.95
N PRO A 110 3.40 19.45 -21.98
CA PRO A 110 1.97 19.09 -21.84
C PRO A 110 1.75 17.62 -21.46
N ALA A 111 2.76 16.76 -21.69
CA ALA A 111 2.63 15.31 -21.49
C ALA A 111 2.56 14.89 -20.01
N LEU A 112 3.05 15.71 -19.08
CA LEU A 112 2.92 15.46 -17.64
C LEU A 112 1.48 15.68 -17.15
N SER A 113 0.67 16.41 -17.91
CA SER A 113 -0.53 17.00 -17.33
C SER A 113 -1.78 16.10 -17.36
N ALA A 114 -2.20 15.62 -18.53
CA ALA A 114 -3.53 15.01 -18.60
C ALA A 114 -3.53 13.53 -18.20
N ARG A 115 -2.63 12.70 -18.73
CA ARG A 115 -2.59 11.25 -18.36
C ARG A 115 -2.14 11.06 -16.92
N ARG A 116 -1.13 11.81 -16.47
CA ARG A 116 -0.61 11.72 -15.11
C ARG A 116 -1.61 12.27 -14.09
N ALA A 117 -2.24 13.39 -14.36
CA ALA A 117 -3.29 13.95 -13.52
C ALA A 117 -4.52 13.03 -13.44
N SER A 118 -4.93 12.41 -14.55
CA SER A 118 -6.04 11.44 -14.56
C SER A 118 -5.70 10.19 -13.76
N ARG A 119 -4.51 9.59 -13.96
CA ARG A 119 -4.07 8.43 -13.19
C ARG A 119 -3.92 8.73 -11.70
N LEU A 120 -3.34 9.89 -11.36
CA LEU A 120 -3.24 10.34 -9.98
C LEU A 120 -4.63 10.51 -9.35
N ALA A 121 -5.57 11.12 -10.05
CA ALA A 121 -6.94 11.30 -9.58
C ALA A 121 -7.65 9.96 -9.37
N GLU A 122 -7.49 9.01 -10.29
CA GLU A 122 -8.04 7.67 -10.20
C GLU A 122 -7.44 6.90 -9.01
N ALA A 123 -6.11 6.96 -8.81
CA ALA A 123 -5.43 6.34 -7.68
C ALA A 123 -5.87 6.93 -6.34
N VAL A 124 -5.99 8.26 -6.23
CA VAL A 124 -6.48 8.94 -5.03
C VAL A 124 -7.94 8.57 -4.75
N ALA A 125 -8.79 8.55 -5.76
CA ALA A 125 -10.20 8.17 -5.61
C ALA A 125 -10.36 6.69 -5.23
N LEU A 126 -9.55 5.79 -5.81
CA LEU A 126 -9.50 4.37 -5.46
C LEU A 126 -9.12 4.20 -3.98
N ARG A 127 -8.03 4.82 -3.55
CA ARG A 127 -7.55 4.80 -2.16
C ARG A 127 -8.62 5.33 -1.20
N ALA A 128 -9.23 6.48 -1.52
CA ALA A 128 -10.26 7.08 -0.68
C ALA A 128 -11.50 6.18 -0.50
N ARG A 129 -11.91 5.44 -1.55
CA ARG A 129 -12.98 4.43 -1.45
C ARG A 129 -12.53 3.26 -0.60
N SER A 130 -11.38 2.66 -0.88
CA SER A 130 -10.86 1.52 -0.13
C SER A 130 -10.64 1.83 1.35
N ASN A 131 -10.18 3.03 1.69
CA ASN A 131 -10.04 3.45 3.09
C ASN A 131 -11.41 3.52 3.82
N ARG A 132 -12.49 3.92 3.13
CA ARG A 132 -13.84 3.89 3.70
C ARG A 132 -14.33 2.45 3.89
N ASP A 133 -14.08 1.59 2.91
CA ASP A 133 -14.48 0.18 2.96
C ASP A 133 -13.75 -0.55 4.12
N ILE A 134 -12.46 -0.25 4.34
CA ILE A 134 -11.67 -0.78 5.46
C ILE A 134 -12.28 -0.34 6.80
N ARG A 135 -12.58 0.95 6.99
CA ARG A 135 -13.19 1.44 8.23
C ARG A 135 -14.55 0.78 8.49
N ALA A 136 -15.40 0.73 7.49
CA ALA A 136 -16.70 0.06 7.60
C ALA A 136 -16.58 -1.43 7.94
N PHE A 137 -15.53 -2.12 7.43
CA PHE A 137 -15.26 -3.51 7.73
C PHE A 137 -14.95 -3.73 9.23
N PHE A 138 -14.10 -2.89 9.81
CA PHE A 138 -13.69 -3.00 11.20
C PHE A 138 -14.76 -2.49 12.15
N ASP A 139 -15.44 -1.39 11.82
CA ASP A 139 -16.58 -0.87 12.61
C ASP A 139 -17.68 -1.92 12.76
N ALA A 140 -18.01 -2.65 11.68
CA ALA A 140 -19.03 -3.72 11.71
C ALA A 140 -18.62 -4.96 12.54
N ARG A 141 -17.38 -5.01 13.04
CA ARG A 141 -16.81 -6.12 13.83
C ARG A 141 -16.36 -5.70 15.23
N ASP A 142 -16.77 -4.50 15.66
CA ASP A 142 -16.46 -3.94 16.98
C ASP A 142 -14.95 -3.82 17.26
N PHE A 143 -14.16 -3.48 16.23
CA PHE A 143 -12.75 -3.13 16.41
C PHE A 143 -12.61 -1.65 16.73
N LEU A 144 -11.72 -1.34 17.65
CA LEU A 144 -11.31 0.02 17.97
C LEU A 144 -10.21 0.49 17.00
N GLU A 145 -10.44 1.57 16.26
CA GLU A 145 -9.39 2.26 15.50
C GLU A 145 -8.45 2.97 16.48
N VAL A 146 -7.16 2.69 16.40
CA VAL A 146 -6.14 3.28 17.29
C VAL A 146 -5.09 4.02 16.47
N GLU A 147 -4.41 4.96 17.11
CA GLU A 147 -3.26 5.67 16.55
C GLU A 147 -2.05 5.49 17.48
N THR A 148 -0.91 5.16 16.90
CA THR A 148 0.36 5.03 17.61
C THR A 148 1.41 5.95 17.03
N PRO A 149 2.47 6.32 17.79
CA PRO A 149 3.51 7.20 17.27
C PRO A 149 4.25 6.61 16.06
N ASN A 150 4.46 7.42 15.03
CA ASN A 150 5.27 7.05 13.87
C ASN A 150 6.78 7.12 14.17
N TRP A 151 7.19 8.04 15.04
CA TRP A 151 8.56 8.13 15.53
C TRP A 151 8.67 7.41 16.87
N VAL A 152 9.57 6.43 16.93
CA VAL A 152 9.73 5.51 18.06
C VAL A 152 11.19 5.40 18.46
N GLU A 153 11.43 4.95 19.67
CA GLU A 153 12.77 4.71 20.19
C GLU A 153 13.44 3.51 19.50
N ALA A 154 12.67 2.43 19.28
CA ALA A 154 13.10 1.21 18.61
C ALA A 154 12.03 0.75 17.62
N ALA A 155 12.38 0.68 16.33
CA ALA A 155 11.44 0.30 15.27
C ALA A 155 11.38 -1.22 15.02
N GLY A 156 12.38 -1.97 15.48
CA GLY A 156 12.49 -3.42 15.32
C GLY A 156 13.95 -3.87 15.30
N THR A 157 14.18 -5.16 15.50
CA THR A 157 15.51 -5.77 15.51
C THR A 157 15.78 -6.62 14.27
N ASP A 158 14.75 -6.91 13.47
CA ASP A 158 14.84 -7.75 12.28
C ASP A 158 16.01 -7.35 11.37
N VAL A 159 16.80 -8.34 10.97
CA VAL A 159 18.05 -8.15 10.22
C VAL A 159 17.79 -7.66 8.79
N HIS A 160 16.64 -8.01 8.23
CA HIS A 160 16.25 -7.64 6.86
C HIS A 160 15.54 -6.30 6.76
N LEU A 161 15.05 -5.77 7.88
CA LEU A 161 14.37 -4.47 7.91
C LEU A 161 15.34 -3.36 8.33
N SER A 162 15.41 -2.31 7.53
CA SER A 162 16.20 -1.12 7.82
C SER A 162 15.29 0.06 8.12
N PRO A 163 15.16 0.49 9.39
CA PRO A 163 14.38 1.66 9.72
C PRO A 163 15.07 2.95 9.25
N VAL A 164 14.27 4.00 9.05
CA VAL A 164 14.76 5.35 8.78
C VAL A 164 15.08 6.01 10.12
N SER A 165 16.36 6.38 10.32
CA SER A 165 16.78 7.13 11.51
C SER A 165 16.21 8.55 11.47
N ALA A 166 15.69 9.02 12.60
CA ALA A 166 15.17 10.35 12.78
C ALA A 166 15.56 10.91 14.14
N SER A 167 15.70 12.24 14.24
CA SER A 167 16.03 12.90 15.51
C SER A 167 15.11 14.06 15.76
N PHE A 168 14.69 14.22 17.01
CA PHE A 168 14.02 15.41 17.49
C PHE A 168 15.04 16.34 18.14
N GLN A 169 15.10 17.58 17.70
CA GLN A 169 15.98 18.61 18.23
C GLN A 169 15.17 19.82 18.68
N ASP A 170 15.30 20.20 19.92
CA ASP A 170 14.80 21.47 20.42
C ASP A 170 15.65 22.60 19.83
N PRO A 171 15.09 23.55 19.08
CA PRO A 171 15.85 24.65 18.47
C PRO A 171 16.50 25.59 19.49
N HIS A 172 16.07 25.54 20.77
CA HIS A 172 16.60 26.34 21.86
C HIS A 172 17.69 25.60 22.70
N ARG A 173 18.03 24.36 22.32
CA ARG A 173 19.03 23.54 22.99
C ARG A 173 20.21 23.22 22.09
N SER A 174 21.28 22.69 22.67
CA SER A 174 22.45 22.21 21.93
C SER A 174 22.06 21.05 21.01
N ALA A 175 22.69 20.96 19.84
CA ALA A 175 22.55 19.80 18.96
C ALA A 175 22.94 18.46 19.62
N LYS A 176 23.74 18.52 20.67
CA LYS A 176 24.13 17.35 21.46
C LYS A 176 22.99 16.78 22.31
N ASP A 177 21.95 17.59 22.53
CA ASP A 177 20.77 17.19 23.32
C ASP A 177 19.65 16.61 22.41
N ALA A 178 19.94 16.33 21.15
CA ALA A 178 19.00 15.72 20.23
C ALA A 178 18.57 14.33 20.73
N ILE A 179 17.27 14.08 20.69
CA ILE A 179 16.71 12.75 20.98
C ILE A 179 16.68 11.96 19.67
N HIS A 180 17.42 10.87 19.64
CA HIS A 180 17.50 9.98 18.49
C HIS A 180 16.44 8.90 18.58
N GLY A 181 15.82 8.59 17.45
CA GLY A 181 14.82 7.55 17.29
C GLY A 181 14.75 7.10 15.83
N GLN A 182 13.69 6.40 15.51
CA GLN A 182 13.47 5.80 14.20
C GLN A 182 12.01 6.01 13.76
N LEU A 183 11.78 6.14 12.46
CA LEU A 183 10.44 5.95 11.91
C LEU A 183 10.14 4.45 11.92
N HIS A 184 8.97 4.07 12.43
CA HIS A 184 8.62 2.68 12.62
C HIS A 184 8.47 1.94 11.28
N THR A 185 8.89 0.68 11.24
CA THR A 185 8.70 -0.24 10.10
C THR A 185 7.35 -0.95 10.16
N SER A 186 6.69 -0.92 11.33
CA SER A 186 5.37 -1.42 11.66
C SER A 186 4.92 -0.80 13.00
N PRO A 187 3.64 -0.58 13.27
CA PRO A 187 3.13 -0.15 14.57
C PRO A 187 3.08 -1.26 15.63
N GLU A 188 3.50 -2.48 15.31
CA GLU A 188 3.33 -3.71 16.08
C GLU A 188 3.68 -3.58 17.56
N PHE A 189 4.89 -3.08 17.90
CA PHE A 189 5.32 -2.97 19.30
C PHE A 189 4.43 -2.03 20.11
N SER A 190 3.93 -0.96 19.48
CA SER A 190 3.04 -0.02 20.14
C SER A 190 1.63 -0.59 20.28
N MET A 191 1.13 -1.28 19.25
CA MET A 191 -0.20 -1.90 19.27
C MET A 191 -0.26 -3.06 20.27
N LYS A 192 0.75 -3.91 20.36
CA LYS A 192 0.85 -4.97 21.37
C LYS A 192 0.87 -4.43 22.82
N ARG A 193 1.43 -3.23 23.02
CA ARG A 193 1.34 -2.55 24.34
C ARG A 193 -0.08 -2.13 24.66
N LEU A 194 -0.92 -1.77 23.67
CA LEU A 194 -2.34 -1.50 23.85
C LEU A 194 -3.12 -2.78 24.19
N LEU A 195 -2.76 -3.94 23.58
CA LEU A 195 -3.31 -5.23 23.96
C LEU A 195 -2.99 -5.59 25.42
N ALA A 196 -1.72 -5.38 25.85
CA ALA A 196 -1.32 -5.59 27.24
C ALA A 196 -2.03 -4.62 28.21
N ALA A 197 -2.47 -3.45 27.73
CA ALA A 197 -3.30 -2.51 28.50
C ALA A 197 -4.80 -2.88 28.52
N GLY A 198 -5.19 -4.02 27.92
CA GLY A 198 -6.55 -4.56 27.99
C GLY A 198 -7.47 -4.22 26.81
N MET A 199 -6.94 -3.69 25.72
CA MET A 199 -7.70 -3.50 24.47
C MET A 199 -7.73 -4.80 23.69
N GLU A 200 -8.90 -5.36 23.40
CA GLU A 200 -9.01 -6.74 22.90
C GLU A 200 -9.07 -6.83 21.37
N ARG A 201 -9.69 -5.85 20.71
CA ARG A 201 -9.83 -5.79 19.25
C ARG A 201 -9.44 -4.40 18.78
N ILE A 202 -8.26 -4.29 18.19
CA ILE A 202 -7.70 -3.01 17.74
C ILE A 202 -7.23 -3.10 16.31
N TRP A 203 -7.32 -2.00 15.59
CA TRP A 203 -6.75 -1.88 14.25
C TRP A 203 -6.20 -0.48 14.01
N GLN A 204 -5.24 -0.40 13.10
CA GLN A 204 -4.63 0.86 12.69
C GLN A 204 -4.26 0.81 11.22
N MET A 205 -4.51 1.89 10.50
CA MET A 205 -3.95 2.13 9.17
C MET A 205 -3.00 3.31 9.25
N THR A 206 -1.71 3.07 9.02
CA THR A 206 -0.66 4.07 9.22
C THR A 206 0.38 4.04 8.13
N LYS A 207 1.19 5.10 8.06
CA LYS A 207 2.41 5.12 7.26
C LYS A 207 3.52 4.40 8.01
N VAL A 208 4.29 3.61 7.25
CA VAL A 208 5.48 2.92 7.74
C VAL A 208 6.65 3.17 6.79
N TRP A 209 7.86 2.99 7.30
CA TRP A 209 9.08 3.34 6.56
C TRP A 209 10.09 2.19 6.59
N ARG A 210 10.53 1.76 5.40
CA ARG A 210 11.58 0.77 5.23
C ARG A 210 12.65 1.32 4.31
N ASN A 211 13.80 1.61 4.88
CA ASN A 211 14.88 2.28 4.17
C ASN A 211 15.46 1.40 3.06
N GLY A 212 15.61 1.96 1.88
CA GLY A 212 16.22 1.26 0.72
C GLY A 212 15.26 0.46 -0.15
N GLU A 213 14.04 0.21 0.28
CA GLU A 213 13.05 -0.56 -0.49
C GLU A 213 12.44 0.28 -1.62
N ILE A 214 13.06 0.25 -2.80
CA ILE A 214 12.58 0.90 -4.03
C ILE A 214 12.56 -0.12 -5.16
N THR A 215 11.40 -0.75 -5.39
CA THR A 215 11.18 -1.76 -6.44
C THR A 215 9.82 -1.51 -7.10
N PRO A 216 9.41 -2.27 -8.12
CA PRO A 216 8.05 -2.19 -8.63
C PRO A 216 6.96 -2.41 -7.59
N LEU A 217 7.19 -3.27 -6.58
CA LEU A 217 6.23 -3.61 -5.52
C LEU A 217 6.48 -2.89 -4.19
N HIS A 218 7.58 -2.12 -4.07
CA HIS A 218 7.98 -1.49 -2.82
C HIS A 218 8.24 0.01 -2.98
N ASN A 219 7.87 0.76 -1.96
CA ASN A 219 8.21 2.17 -1.78
C ASN A 219 8.70 2.38 -0.33
N PRO A 220 9.73 3.19 -0.08
CA PRO A 220 10.27 3.40 1.25
C PRO A 220 9.26 3.89 2.29
N GLU A 221 8.25 4.62 1.84
CA GLU A 221 7.08 5.00 2.63
C GLU A 221 5.84 4.37 1.99
N PHE A 222 5.10 3.57 2.74
CA PHE A 222 3.86 2.94 2.27
C PHE A 222 2.81 2.90 3.37
N THR A 223 1.61 2.44 3.04
CA THR A 223 0.52 2.33 4.01
C THR A 223 0.36 0.89 4.45
N LEU A 224 0.49 0.66 5.75
CA LEU A 224 0.25 -0.62 6.39
C LEU A 224 -1.07 -0.57 7.16
N LEU A 225 -1.82 -1.64 7.07
CA LEU A 225 -3.02 -1.91 7.85
C LEU A 225 -2.69 -3.06 8.80
N GLU A 226 -2.77 -2.83 10.11
CA GLU A 226 -2.55 -3.86 11.12
C GLU A 226 -3.76 -3.98 12.04
N TRP A 227 -4.07 -5.22 12.45
CA TRP A 227 -5.10 -5.47 13.46
C TRP A 227 -4.80 -6.70 14.28
N TYR A 228 -5.37 -6.73 15.47
CA TYR A 228 -5.14 -7.74 16.48
C TYR A 228 -6.45 -8.15 17.15
N ARG A 229 -6.53 -9.44 17.51
CA ARG A 229 -7.58 -10.04 18.32
C ARG A 229 -6.97 -10.71 19.54
N ALA A 230 -7.31 -10.22 20.73
CA ALA A 230 -7.00 -10.92 21.97
C ALA A 230 -7.99 -12.08 22.18
N TRP A 231 -7.52 -13.14 22.81
CA TRP A 231 -8.28 -14.35 23.18
C TRP A 231 -8.78 -15.19 21.98
N GLU A 232 -8.40 -14.83 20.78
CA GLU A 232 -8.76 -15.53 19.55
C GLU A 232 -7.49 -16.08 18.85
N GLY A 233 -7.63 -17.23 18.20
CA GLY A 233 -6.52 -17.92 17.53
C GLY A 233 -6.33 -17.43 16.09
N LEU A 234 -5.31 -18.00 15.44
CA LEU A 234 -4.86 -17.61 14.09
C LEU A 234 -5.98 -17.73 13.03
N ASP A 235 -6.89 -18.69 13.16
CA ASP A 235 -8.00 -18.87 12.23
C ASP A 235 -8.95 -17.66 12.20
N ALA A 236 -9.13 -16.96 13.31
CA ALA A 236 -9.97 -15.77 13.35
C ALA A 236 -9.38 -14.65 12.49
N ILE A 237 -8.08 -14.43 12.59
CA ILE A 237 -7.36 -13.44 11.77
C ILE A 237 -7.31 -13.85 10.30
N ILE A 238 -7.06 -15.13 9.98
CA ILE A 238 -7.10 -15.63 8.60
C ILE A 238 -8.47 -15.38 7.96
N ASN A 239 -9.56 -15.64 8.71
CA ASN A 239 -10.91 -15.36 8.24
C ASN A 239 -11.15 -13.84 8.02
N ASP A 240 -10.63 -12.97 8.89
CA ASP A 240 -10.71 -11.53 8.67
C ASP A 240 -9.97 -11.12 7.39
N VAL A 241 -8.77 -11.65 7.16
CA VAL A 241 -7.97 -11.36 5.96
C VAL A 241 -8.71 -11.80 4.70
N GLU A 242 -9.28 -13.01 4.70
CA GLU A 242 -10.06 -13.52 3.56
C GLU A 242 -11.29 -12.64 3.29
N HIS A 243 -12.08 -12.32 4.31
CA HIS A 243 -13.26 -11.48 4.17
C HIS A 243 -12.92 -10.06 3.72
N LEU A 244 -11.91 -9.43 4.33
CA LEU A 244 -11.46 -8.10 3.94
C LEU A 244 -10.95 -8.08 2.49
N SER A 245 -10.20 -9.12 2.08
CA SER A 245 -9.73 -9.26 0.71
C SER A 245 -10.88 -9.25 -0.29
N ARG A 246 -11.94 -9.97 0.01
CA ARG A 246 -13.14 -10.01 -0.85
C ARG A 246 -13.95 -8.71 -0.83
N VAL A 247 -14.01 -8.03 0.31
CA VAL A 247 -14.64 -6.69 0.41
C VAL A 247 -13.89 -5.69 -0.47
N LEU A 248 -12.57 -5.70 -0.44
CA LEU A 248 -11.76 -4.74 -1.16
C LEU A 248 -11.62 -5.05 -2.65
N LEU A 249 -11.46 -6.33 -3.04
CA LEU A 249 -11.18 -6.76 -4.40
C LEU A 249 -12.42 -7.25 -5.15
N GLY A 250 -13.48 -7.65 -4.43
CA GLY A 250 -14.62 -8.37 -4.99
C GLY A 250 -14.28 -9.84 -5.25
N ASN A 251 -14.78 -10.41 -6.35
CA ASN A 251 -14.57 -11.81 -6.70
C ASN A 251 -13.32 -12.05 -7.56
N GLN A 252 -12.60 -10.99 -7.92
CA GLN A 252 -11.41 -11.07 -8.76
C GLN A 252 -10.35 -10.04 -8.38
N ALA A 253 -9.09 -10.47 -8.36
CA ALA A 253 -7.93 -9.61 -8.34
C ALA A 253 -7.25 -9.59 -9.72
N ARG A 254 -6.32 -8.66 -9.93
CA ARG A 254 -5.53 -8.57 -11.16
C ARG A 254 -4.04 -8.49 -10.85
N VAL A 255 -3.27 -9.33 -11.54
CA VAL A 255 -1.80 -9.24 -11.55
C VAL A 255 -1.40 -8.99 -13.01
N GLY A 256 -1.11 -7.73 -13.35
CA GLY A 256 -0.99 -7.30 -14.74
C GLY A 256 -2.31 -7.55 -15.49
N GLU A 257 -2.24 -8.27 -16.60
CA GLU A 257 -3.41 -8.65 -17.41
C GLU A 257 -4.14 -9.91 -16.87
N ARG A 258 -3.51 -10.66 -15.95
CA ARG A 258 -4.04 -11.92 -15.44
C ARG A 258 -5.11 -11.68 -14.37
N ALA A 259 -6.31 -12.21 -14.57
CA ALA A 259 -7.38 -12.23 -13.58
C ALA A 259 -7.22 -13.44 -12.65
N ILE A 260 -7.30 -13.21 -11.35
CA ILE A 260 -7.23 -14.22 -10.29
C ILE A 260 -8.60 -14.32 -9.62
N SER A 261 -9.19 -15.51 -9.60
CA SER A 261 -10.44 -15.77 -8.87
C SER A 261 -10.21 -15.67 -7.35
N LEU A 262 -11.16 -15.06 -6.66
CA LEU A 262 -11.19 -14.90 -5.20
C LEU A 262 -12.41 -15.62 -4.59
N GLU A 263 -12.78 -16.76 -5.16
CA GLU A 263 -13.81 -17.61 -4.57
C GLU A 263 -13.34 -18.21 -3.25
N ALA A 264 -14.18 -18.11 -2.24
CA ALA A 264 -13.90 -18.66 -0.92
C ALA A 264 -14.27 -20.16 -0.84
N PRO A 265 -13.60 -20.93 0.03
CA PRO A 265 -12.45 -20.52 0.85
C PRO A 265 -11.16 -20.45 0.01
N PHE A 266 -10.25 -19.53 0.39
CA PHE A 266 -8.92 -19.50 -0.21
C PHE A 266 -8.14 -20.80 0.13
N LEU A 267 -7.29 -21.22 -0.80
CA LEU A 267 -6.41 -22.36 -0.58
C LEU A 267 -5.56 -22.13 0.68
N ARG A 268 -5.36 -23.19 1.50
CA ARG A 268 -4.41 -23.21 2.61
C ARG A 268 -3.37 -24.28 2.36
N MET A 269 -2.11 -23.90 2.44
CA MET A 269 -0.96 -24.81 2.37
C MET A 269 -0.03 -24.53 3.54
N THR A 270 0.66 -25.54 4.05
CA THR A 270 1.79 -25.29 4.95
C THR A 270 3.04 -24.94 4.15
N MET A 271 4.00 -24.23 4.75
CA MET A 271 5.28 -23.94 4.08
C MET A 271 6.02 -25.26 3.74
N GLN A 272 5.86 -26.29 4.56
CA GLN A 272 6.36 -27.64 4.25
C GLN A 272 5.80 -28.14 2.92
N GLN A 273 4.47 -28.11 2.72
CA GLN A 273 3.85 -28.54 1.47
C GLN A 273 4.31 -27.69 0.27
N VAL A 274 4.46 -26.38 0.47
CA VAL A 274 4.96 -25.48 -0.59
C VAL A 274 6.36 -25.87 -1.02
N ILE A 275 7.28 -26.11 -0.07
CA ILE A 275 8.67 -26.51 -0.37
C ILE A 275 8.73 -27.93 -0.96
N GLU A 276 7.92 -28.87 -0.47
CA GLU A 276 7.82 -30.19 -1.06
C GLU A 276 7.37 -30.16 -2.52
N GLU A 277 6.34 -29.38 -2.83
CA GLU A 277 5.83 -29.27 -4.20
C GLU A 277 6.77 -28.45 -5.12
N ALA A 278 7.37 -27.37 -4.61
CA ALA A 278 8.20 -26.46 -5.42
C ALA A 278 9.66 -26.92 -5.55
N CYS A 279 10.25 -27.50 -4.48
CA CYS A 279 11.68 -27.81 -4.39
C CYS A 279 11.97 -29.31 -4.19
N GLY A 280 10.96 -30.12 -3.84
CA GLY A 280 11.06 -31.57 -3.72
C GLY A 280 11.71 -32.10 -2.44
N PHE A 281 11.71 -31.30 -1.32
CA PHE A 281 12.26 -31.76 -0.03
C PHE A 281 11.43 -31.24 1.14
N ASP A 282 11.55 -31.87 2.31
CA ASP A 282 10.92 -31.42 3.55
C ASP A 282 11.79 -30.38 4.26
N ILE A 283 11.30 -29.12 4.32
CA ILE A 283 12.01 -28.01 4.97
C ILE A 283 12.14 -28.20 6.48
N LEU A 284 11.24 -28.95 7.12
CA LEU A 284 11.29 -29.19 8.56
C LEU A 284 12.41 -30.18 8.98
N GLU A 285 12.99 -30.93 8.03
CA GLU A 285 14.21 -31.69 8.24
C GLU A 285 15.47 -30.83 8.06
N ALA A 286 15.34 -29.60 7.61
CA ALA A 286 16.43 -28.70 7.28
C ALA A 286 16.33 -27.34 8.01
N THR A 287 15.92 -27.32 9.27
CA THR A 287 15.80 -26.09 10.10
C THR A 287 17.15 -25.53 10.55
N GLU A 288 18.23 -26.33 10.43
CA GLU A 288 19.58 -25.87 10.71
C GLU A 288 20.32 -25.46 9.42
N PHE A 289 21.21 -24.47 9.54
CA PHE A 289 21.94 -23.90 8.39
C PHE A 289 22.65 -24.97 7.55
N ASP A 290 23.44 -25.84 8.19
CA ASP A 290 24.23 -26.86 7.48
C ASP A 290 23.36 -27.89 6.77
N ALA A 291 22.21 -28.24 7.34
CA ALA A 291 21.27 -29.18 6.74
C ALA A 291 20.65 -28.55 5.45
N LEU A 292 20.19 -27.32 5.50
CA LEU A 292 19.63 -26.65 4.33
C LEU A 292 20.69 -26.40 3.25
N LEU A 293 21.90 -25.99 3.67
CA LEU A 293 23.02 -25.80 2.75
C LEU A 293 23.39 -27.08 2.01
N ALA A 294 23.41 -28.24 2.72
CA ALA A 294 23.69 -29.53 2.13
C ALA A 294 22.65 -29.91 1.07
N ILE A 295 21.36 -29.76 1.39
CA ILE A 295 20.26 -30.04 0.44
C ILE A 295 20.35 -29.15 -0.79
N CYS A 296 20.54 -27.81 -0.58
CA CYS A 296 20.64 -26.86 -1.70
C CYS A 296 21.84 -27.17 -2.61
N THR A 297 22.96 -27.62 -2.03
CA THR A 297 24.17 -27.97 -2.76
C THR A 297 24.00 -29.30 -3.52
N GLU A 298 23.54 -30.35 -2.86
CA GLU A 298 23.38 -31.72 -3.43
C GLU A 298 22.35 -31.70 -4.58
N ARG A 299 21.23 -31.02 -4.37
CA ARG A 299 20.15 -30.92 -5.37
C ARG A 299 20.38 -29.83 -6.41
N LYS A 300 21.43 -29.03 -6.27
CA LYS A 300 21.77 -27.92 -7.17
C LYS A 300 20.62 -26.90 -7.31
N LEU A 301 19.94 -26.60 -6.19
CA LEU A 301 18.80 -25.68 -6.18
C LEU A 301 19.24 -24.24 -6.34
N LEU A 302 20.41 -23.86 -5.83
CA LEU A 302 20.90 -22.48 -5.83
C LEU A 302 22.21 -22.33 -6.59
N SER A 303 22.49 -21.11 -7.05
CA SER A 303 23.75 -20.80 -7.71
C SER A 303 24.93 -20.88 -6.74
N GLU A 304 26.16 -21.20 -7.26
CA GLU A 304 27.35 -21.19 -6.43
C GLU A 304 27.63 -19.82 -5.76
N ASN A 305 27.22 -18.73 -6.41
CA ASN A 305 27.36 -17.38 -5.83
C ASN A 305 26.45 -17.22 -4.61
N SER A 306 25.18 -17.67 -4.70
CA SER A 306 24.22 -17.64 -3.58
C SER A 306 24.69 -18.54 -2.44
N LEU A 307 25.15 -19.75 -2.74
CA LEU A 307 25.70 -20.68 -1.74
C LEU A 307 26.94 -20.11 -1.02
N ASN A 308 27.84 -19.48 -1.78
CA ASN A 308 29.06 -18.87 -1.20
C ASN A 308 28.72 -17.65 -0.33
N ARG A 309 27.72 -16.84 -0.71
CA ARG A 309 27.22 -15.74 0.11
C ARG A 309 26.63 -16.27 1.42
N ALA A 310 25.79 -17.28 1.36
CA ALA A 310 25.17 -17.90 2.54
C ALA A 310 26.23 -18.52 3.46
N ARG A 311 27.23 -19.24 2.92
CA ARG A 311 28.36 -19.77 3.71
C ARG A 311 29.13 -18.67 4.45
N LYS A 312 29.38 -17.53 3.78
CA LYS A 312 30.10 -16.39 4.38
C LYS A 312 29.32 -15.78 5.54
N LEU A 313 28.00 -15.66 5.40
CA LEU A 313 27.13 -15.05 6.40
C LEU A 313 26.72 -16.06 7.48
N HIS A 314 26.81 -17.36 7.20
CA HIS A 314 26.34 -18.47 8.02
C HIS A 314 24.90 -18.26 8.51
N ARG A 315 23.99 -17.96 7.55
CA ARG A 315 22.61 -17.62 7.82
C ARG A 315 21.66 -18.50 7.02
N TRP A 316 20.74 -19.14 7.73
CA TRP A 316 19.70 -20.01 7.19
C TRP A 316 18.73 -19.26 6.27
N ASP A 317 18.31 -18.09 6.69
CA ASP A 317 17.35 -17.23 5.99
C ASP A 317 17.89 -16.71 4.63
N GLU A 318 19.19 -16.53 4.46
CA GLU A 318 19.79 -16.21 3.16
C GLU A 318 19.56 -17.31 2.13
N LEU A 319 19.63 -18.59 2.55
CA LEU A 319 19.32 -19.72 1.67
C LEU A 319 17.83 -19.79 1.35
N PHE A 320 16.99 -19.56 2.38
CA PHE A 320 15.55 -19.60 2.21
C PHE A 320 15.05 -18.52 1.26
N PHE A 321 15.51 -17.27 1.37
CA PHE A 321 15.09 -16.19 0.49
C PHE A 321 15.52 -16.35 -0.96
N GLU A 322 16.66 -17.02 -1.21
CA GLU A 322 17.03 -17.42 -2.59
C GLU A 322 16.07 -18.50 -3.13
N LEU A 323 15.67 -19.48 -2.29
CA LEU A 323 14.64 -20.46 -2.68
C LEU A 323 13.27 -19.79 -2.88
N GLU A 324 12.94 -18.78 -2.08
CA GLU A 324 11.70 -18.03 -2.21
C GLU A 324 11.61 -17.35 -3.58
N ILE A 325 12.65 -16.64 -3.98
CA ILE A 325 12.71 -15.94 -5.28
C ILE A 325 12.68 -16.91 -6.45
N ASP A 326 13.47 -18.00 -6.37
CA ASP A 326 13.68 -18.88 -7.52
C ASP A 326 12.58 -19.94 -7.69
N TYR A 327 11.94 -20.36 -6.60
CA TYR A 327 10.99 -21.49 -6.61
C TYR A 327 9.63 -21.17 -5.98
N ILE A 328 9.60 -20.56 -4.77
CA ILE A 328 8.37 -20.40 -3.99
C ILE A 328 7.44 -19.38 -4.63
N ASP A 329 7.94 -18.17 -4.91
CA ASP A 329 7.14 -17.12 -5.51
C ASP A 329 6.56 -17.49 -6.87
N PRO A 330 7.34 -18.09 -7.80
CA PRO A 330 6.81 -18.60 -9.07
C PRO A 330 5.74 -19.69 -8.86
N PHE A 331 5.96 -20.61 -7.92
CA PHE A 331 5.00 -21.66 -7.59
C PHE A 331 3.69 -21.07 -7.03
N LEU A 332 3.76 -20.21 -6.04
CA LEU A 332 2.60 -19.52 -5.45
C LEU A 332 1.87 -18.66 -6.49
N GLY A 333 2.61 -18.12 -7.45
CA GLY A 333 2.06 -17.42 -8.61
C GLY A 333 1.07 -18.27 -9.41
N THR A 334 1.16 -19.59 -9.39
CA THR A 334 0.24 -20.51 -10.07
C THR A 334 -1.01 -20.87 -9.25
N LYS A 335 -0.99 -20.66 -7.93
CA LYS A 335 -2.03 -21.16 -7.00
C LYS A 335 -3.23 -20.25 -6.82
N GLY A 336 -3.23 -19.04 -7.39
CA GLY A 336 -4.32 -18.07 -7.23
C GLY A 336 -4.25 -17.34 -5.89
N ALA A 337 -5.30 -17.42 -5.06
CA ALA A 337 -5.30 -16.90 -3.70
C ALA A 337 -4.98 -18.04 -2.72
N VAL A 338 -3.88 -17.92 -1.96
CA VAL A 338 -3.40 -18.97 -1.06
C VAL A 338 -2.84 -18.39 0.23
N PHE A 339 -3.25 -18.99 1.34
CA PHE A 339 -2.61 -18.81 2.65
C PHE A 339 -1.50 -19.83 2.81
N VAL A 340 -0.29 -19.38 3.03
CA VAL A 340 0.85 -20.21 3.38
C VAL A 340 1.02 -20.14 4.90
N CYS A 341 0.74 -21.25 5.57
CA CYS A 341 0.72 -21.36 7.03
C CYS A 341 1.92 -22.19 7.51
N ASP A 342 2.13 -22.21 8.85
CA ASP A 342 3.06 -23.14 9.47
C ASP A 342 4.48 -23.02 8.94
N TRP A 343 5.11 -21.93 9.27
CA TRP A 343 6.45 -21.58 8.81
C TRP A 343 7.55 -22.25 9.63
N PRO A 344 8.72 -22.56 9.05
CA PRO A 344 9.86 -23.06 9.82
C PRO A 344 10.30 -22.08 10.91
N THR A 345 10.67 -22.60 12.07
CA THR A 345 11.05 -21.78 13.25
C THR A 345 12.17 -20.75 13.00
N PRO A 346 13.18 -20.97 12.11
CA PRO A 346 14.13 -19.91 11.79
C PRO A 346 13.50 -18.63 11.25
N LEU A 347 12.26 -18.70 10.74
CA LEU A 347 11.46 -17.56 10.27
C LEU A 347 10.30 -17.20 11.21
N ALA A 348 10.37 -17.62 12.47
CA ALA A 348 9.29 -17.38 13.43
C ALA A 348 9.08 -15.91 13.75
N VAL A 349 10.10 -15.07 13.65
CA VAL A 349 10.06 -13.61 13.95
C VAL A 349 9.42 -13.36 15.32
N LEU A 350 8.16 -12.88 15.35
CA LEU A 350 7.39 -12.58 16.56
C LEU A 350 6.25 -13.60 16.80
N ALA A 351 6.21 -14.68 16.01
CA ALA A 351 5.24 -15.73 16.12
C ALA A 351 5.58 -16.72 17.24
N ARG A 352 4.56 -17.26 17.88
CA ARG A 352 4.69 -18.39 18.80
C ARG A 352 4.99 -19.66 18.02
N THR A 353 5.85 -20.52 18.55
CA THR A 353 6.05 -21.88 18.03
C THR A 353 4.88 -22.78 18.38
N LYS A 354 4.60 -23.80 17.56
CA LYS A 354 3.57 -24.80 17.86
C LYS A 354 4.01 -25.64 19.07
N PRO A 355 3.15 -25.83 20.08
CA PRO A 355 3.48 -26.69 21.23
C PRO A 355 3.77 -28.15 20.85
N GLU A 356 3.07 -28.65 19.83
CA GLU A 356 3.18 -30.03 19.36
C GLU A 356 4.36 -30.27 18.40
N ASP A 357 4.85 -29.23 17.75
CA ASP A 357 6.04 -29.31 16.88
C ASP A 357 6.87 -28.02 16.97
N PRO A 358 7.93 -27.98 17.77
CA PRO A 358 8.75 -26.79 17.98
C PRO A 358 9.54 -26.34 16.74
N ARG A 359 9.55 -27.13 15.66
CA ARG A 359 10.15 -26.74 14.36
C ARG A 359 9.27 -25.77 13.59
N VAL A 360 8.01 -25.60 14.01
CA VAL A 360 6.96 -24.86 13.30
C VAL A 360 6.54 -23.62 14.07
N ALA A 361 6.55 -22.48 13.40
CA ALA A 361 5.99 -21.22 13.88
C ALA A 361 4.52 -21.06 13.43
N GLN A 362 3.67 -20.60 14.33
CA GLN A 362 2.27 -20.26 14.05
C GLN A 362 2.20 -18.92 13.32
N ARG A 363 2.60 -18.92 12.06
CA ARG A 363 2.66 -17.79 11.13
C ARG A 363 1.90 -18.15 9.87
N PHE A 364 1.26 -17.17 9.26
CA PHE A 364 0.73 -17.28 7.92
C PHE A 364 1.07 -16.07 7.08
N GLU A 365 1.09 -16.27 5.77
CA GLU A 365 1.08 -15.18 4.79
C GLU A 365 -0.01 -15.42 3.75
N LEU A 366 -0.61 -14.33 3.24
CA LEU A 366 -1.53 -14.38 2.12
C LEU A 366 -0.81 -13.97 0.83
N TYR A 367 -0.85 -14.87 -0.15
CA TYR A 367 -0.42 -14.58 -1.52
C TYR A 367 -1.63 -14.56 -2.46
N ILE A 368 -1.67 -13.58 -3.36
CA ILE A 368 -2.63 -13.56 -4.47
C ILE A 368 -1.85 -13.41 -5.77
N GLY A 369 -1.85 -14.48 -6.58
CA GLY A 369 -1.13 -14.51 -7.85
C GLY A 369 0.39 -14.36 -7.72
N GLY A 370 0.98 -14.78 -6.59
CA GLY A 370 2.39 -14.68 -6.26
C GLY A 370 2.79 -13.36 -5.59
N VAL A 371 1.84 -12.47 -5.33
CA VAL A 371 2.11 -11.22 -4.59
C VAL A 371 1.74 -11.43 -3.12
N GLU A 372 2.71 -11.32 -2.21
CA GLU A 372 2.49 -11.29 -0.76
C GLU A 372 1.73 -10.03 -0.38
N LEU A 373 0.62 -10.21 0.36
CA LEU A 373 -0.28 -9.13 0.75
C LEU A 373 -0.38 -8.94 2.25
N ALA A 374 -0.31 -10.02 3.01
CA ALA A 374 -0.48 -10.00 4.45
C ALA A 374 0.43 -11.03 5.12
N ASN A 375 0.92 -10.69 6.32
CA ASN A 375 1.74 -11.54 7.17
C ASN A 375 1.19 -11.46 8.59
N GLY A 376 0.85 -12.60 9.19
CA GLY A 376 0.21 -12.66 10.49
C GLY A 376 0.69 -13.79 11.37
N PHE A 377 0.49 -13.60 12.68
CA PHE A 377 1.02 -14.47 13.71
C PHE A 377 -0.02 -14.85 14.76
N GLN A 378 0.14 -16.05 15.33
CA GLN A 378 -0.21 -16.26 16.73
C GLN A 378 0.91 -15.65 17.55
N GLU A 379 0.58 -14.67 18.39
CA GLU A 379 1.58 -13.81 19.02
C GLU A 379 2.42 -14.55 20.06
N LEU A 380 3.72 -14.28 20.07
CA LEU A 380 4.60 -14.71 21.16
C LEU A 380 4.33 -13.83 22.38
N THR A 381 3.97 -14.48 23.48
CA THR A 381 3.63 -13.80 24.75
C THR A 381 4.69 -13.99 25.82
N ASP A 382 5.70 -14.85 25.61
CA ASP A 382 6.79 -15.10 26.55
C ASP A 382 7.88 -14.02 26.44
N PRO A 383 8.07 -13.17 27.47
CA PRO A 383 9.06 -12.10 27.43
C PRO A 383 10.51 -12.60 27.39
N ALA A 384 10.80 -13.77 27.98
CA ALA A 384 12.16 -14.31 27.99
C ALA A 384 12.54 -14.85 26.61
N GLU A 385 11.62 -15.55 25.95
CA GLU A 385 11.80 -16.01 24.58
C GLU A 385 11.95 -14.84 23.62
N GLN A 386 11.08 -13.81 23.75
CA GLN A 386 11.14 -12.63 22.90
C GLN A 386 12.47 -11.88 23.03
N ARG A 387 12.97 -11.72 24.26
CA ARG A 387 14.28 -11.10 24.50
C ARG A 387 15.40 -11.88 23.83
N ARG A 388 15.41 -13.22 23.98
CA ARG A 388 16.43 -14.07 23.34
C ARG A 388 16.44 -13.93 21.81
N ARG A 389 15.27 -13.83 21.18
CA ARG A 389 15.17 -13.61 19.73
C ARG A 389 15.74 -12.25 19.33
N PHE A 390 15.38 -11.18 20.04
CA PHE A 390 15.94 -9.85 19.79
C PHE A 390 17.46 -9.78 19.97
N GLU A 391 18.00 -10.47 20.97
CA GLU A 391 19.45 -10.56 21.19
C GLU A 391 20.14 -11.34 20.05
N ALA A 392 19.51 -12.37 19.53
CA ALA A 392 19.99 -13.11 18.36
C ALA A 392 20.01 -12.22 17.11
N ASP A 393 18.93 -11.47 16.84
CA ASP A 393 18.86 -10.50 15.74
C ASP A 393 19.96 -9.46 15.82
N LEU A 394 20.14 -8.83 17.00
CA LEU A 394 21.19 -7.82 17.22
C LEU A 394 22.59 -8.41 17.00
N THR A 395 22.80 -9.67 17.40
CA THR A 395 24.06 -10.39 17.17
C THR A 395 24.28 -10.61 15.67
N ALA A 396 23.25 -11.05 14.94
CA ALA A 396 23.31 -11.25 13.50
C ALA A 396 23.53 -9.92 12.75
N ARG A 397 22.85 -8.85 13.15
CA ARG A 397 23.09 -7.48 12.60
C ARG A 397 24.53 -7.03 12.80
N LYS A 398 25.09 -7.25 14.00
CA LYS A 398 26.49 -6.92 14.31
C LYS A 398 27.45 -7.70 13.43
N ALA A 399 27.22 -9.00 13.25
CA ALA A 399 28.03 -9.84 12.38
C ALA A 399 27.97 -9.41 10.92
N ALA A 400 26.80 -8.93 10.46
CA ALA A 400 26.60 -8.39 9.11
C ALA A 400 27.08 -6.95 8.93
N GLY A 401 27.61 -6.28 9.99
CA GLY A 401 28.03 -4.87 9.93
C GLY A 401 26.89 -3.88 9.75
N LEU A 402 25.67 -4.26 10.11
CA LEU A 402 24.47 -3.42 10.01
C LEU A 402 24.31 -2.52 11.23
N PRO A 403 23.62 -1.37 11.09
CA PRO A 403 23.28 -0.52 12.24
C PRO A 403 22.54 -1.31 13.33
N LEU A 404 22.89 -1.08 14.58
CA LEU A 404 22.25 -1.74 15.73
C LEU A 404 21.14 -0.82 16.28
N PRO A 405 19.86 -1.20 16.17
CA PRO A 405 18.79 -0.51 16.88
C PRO A 405 18.88 -0.76 18.37
N PRO A 406 18.31 0.09 19.22
CA PRO A 406 18.20 -0.19 20.64
C PRO A 406 17.27 -1.38 20.90
N MET A 407 17.46 -2.07 22.01
CA MET A 407 16.55 -3.10 22.50
C MET A 407 15.17 -2.47 22.77
N PRO A 408 14.06 -3.05 22.31
CA PRO A 408 12.71 -2.49 22.53
C PRO A 408 12.21 -2.78 23.95
N GLU A 409 12.85 -2.19 24.97
CA GLU A 409 12.61 -2.48 26.37
C GLU A 409 11.16 -2.24 26.79
N ARG A 410 10.53 -1.15 26.30
CA ARG A 410 9.11 -0.84 26.62
C ARG A 410 8.13 -1.89 26.09
N PHE A 411 8.47 -2.55 25.01
CA PHE A 411 7.67 -3.66 24.51
C PHE A 411 7.89 -4.92 25.37
N LEU A 412 9.14 -5.21 25.74
CA LEU A 412 9.45 -6.32 26.64
C LEU A 412 8.82 -6.15 28.04
N GLU A 413 8.79 -4.92 28.58
CA GLU A 413 8.07 -4.59 29.81
C GLU A 413 6.57 -4.89 29.69
N ALA A 414 5.94 -4.57 28.55
CA ALA A 414 4.52 -4.89 28.32
C ALA A 414 4.27 -6.40 28.27
N LEU A 415 5.19 -7.17 27.66
CA LEU A 415 5.13 -8.64 27.70
C LEU A 415 5.27 -9.18 29.13
N GLN A 416 6.17 -8.61 29.94
CA GLN A 416 6.32 -8.98 31.36
C GLN A 416 5.07 -8.64 32.19
N TRP A 417 4.37 -7.58 31.83
CA TRP A 417 3.11 -7.21 32.49
C TRP A 417 1.98 -8.17 32.13
N GLY A 418 2.03 -8.79 30.98
CA GLY A 418 1.13 -9.82 30.49
C GLY A 418 0.44 -9.40 29.19
N LEU A 419 0.87 -10.01 28.09
CA LEU A 419 0.15 -9.95 26.83
C LEU A 419 -0.87 -11.09 26.79
N PRO A 420 -2.17 -10.85 26.59
CA PRO A 420 -3.13 -11.92 26.43
C PRO A 420 -2.79 -12.79 25.20
N PRO A 421 -3.12 -14.09 25.21
CA PRO A 421 -3.08 -14.88 23.98
C PRO A 421 -3.82 -14.14 22.89
N SER A 422 -3.13 -13.83 21.80
CA SER A 422 -3.66 -12.97 20.73
C SER A 422 -3.10 -13.39 19.38
N SER A 423 -3.80 -13.00 18.35
CA SER A 423 -3.33 -13.12 16.97
C SER A 423 -3.41 -11.77 16.28
N GLY A 424 -2.48 -11.51 15.37
CA GLY A 424 -2.39 -10.25 14.65
C GLY A 424 -1.93 -10.44 13.21
N VAL A 425 -2.12 -9.40 12.39
CA VAL A 425 -1.71 -9.40 10.99
C VAL A 425 -1.40 -8.00 10.51
N ALA A 426 -0.39 -7.90 9.66
CA ALA A 426 -0.02 -6.73 8.90
C ALA A 426 -0.37 -6.95 7.41
N LEU A 427 -0.99 -5.95 6.77
CA LEU A 427 -1.43 -6.00 5.38
C LEU A 427 -0.99 -4.74 4.63
N GLY A 428 -0.34 -4.94 3.47
CA GLY A 428 0.14 -3.87 2.60
C GLY A 428 -0.99 -3.27 1.76
N VAL A 429 -1.53 -2.11 2.16
CA VAL A 429 -2.66 -1.46 1.47
C VAL A 429 -2.30 -1.08 0.03
N ASP A 430 -1.08 -0.63 -0.21
CA ASP A 430 -0.65 -0.22 -1.55
C ASP A 430 -0.64 -1.41 -2.54
N ARG A 431 -0.15 -2.58 -2.12
CA ARG A 431 -0.20 -3.81 -2.93
C ARG A 431 -1.63 -4.28 -3.19
N PHE A 432 -2.52 -4.13 -2.21
CA PHE A 432 -3.95 -4.39 -2.40
C PHE A 432 -4.57 -3.51 -3.48
N LEU A 433 -4.24 -2.22 -3.47
CA LEU A 433 -4.71 -1.27 -4.49
C LEU A 433 -4.13 -1.59 -5.87
N MET A 434 -2.90 -2.11 -5.95
CA MET A 434 -2.33 -2.60 -7.20
C MET A 434 -3.17 -3.75 -7.77
N LEU A 435 -3.49 -4.76 -6.96
CA LEU A 435 -4.32 -5.90 -7.39
C LEU A 435 -5.74 -5.49 -7.79
N LYS A 436 -6.31 -4.48 -7.12
CA LYS A 436 -7.64 -3.94 -7.45
C LYS A 436 -7.66 -3.21 -8.77
N SER A 437 -6.59 -2.50 -9.12
CA SER A 437 -6.49 -1.69 -10.35
C SER A 437 -5.80 -2.41 -11.51
N GLY A 438 -5.10 -3.53 -11.25
CA GLY A 438 -4.23 -4.18 -12.23
C GLY A 438 -2.91 -3.43 -12.46
N ALA A 439 -2.50 -2.57 -11.53
CA ALA A 439 -1.23 -1.85 -11.59
C ALA A 439 -0.04 -2.80 -11.48
N GLU A 440 0.98 -2.59 -12.29
CA GLU A 440 2.23 -3.37 -12.27
C GLU A 440 3.30 -2.70 -11.40
N HIS A 441 3.11 -1.42 -11.07
CA HIS A 441 4.06 -0.65 -10.30
C HIS A 441 3.36 0.14 -9.19
N ILE A 442 3.90 0.07 -7.95
CA ILE A 442 3.35 0.74 -6.76
C ILE A 442 3.12 2.25 -6.96
N ARG A 443 3.95 2.93 -7.76
CA ARG A 443 3.79 4.35 -8.11
C ARG A 443 2.49 4.68 -8.83
N GLU A 444 1.79 3.68 -9.36
CA GLU A 444 0.51 3.89 -10.05
C GLU A 444 -0.64 4.03 -9.07
N VAL A 445 -0.48 3.52 -7.85
CA VAL A 445 -1.50 3.56 -6.78
C VAL A 445 -1.07 4.38 -5.57
N ALA A 446 0.23 4.65 -5.41
CA ALA A 446 0.79 5.50 -4.37
C ALA A 446 1.07 6.90 -4.93
N PRO A 447 0.31 7.94 -4.55
CA PRO A 447 0.63 9.31 -4.89
C PRO A 447 2.01 9.68 -4.35
N PHE A 448 2.84 10.34 -5.17
CA PHE A 448 4.18 10.81 -4.76
C PHE A 448 5.15 9.69 -4.34
N ALA A 449 5.09 8.53 -4.97
CA ALA A 449 6.04 7.46 -4.72
C ALA A 449 7.47 7.85 -5.15
N MET A 450 8.47 7.29 -4.46
CA MET A 450 9.86 7.40 -4.91
C MET A 450 10.11 6.54 -6.14
N ALA A 451 10.93 7.03 -7.04
CA ALA A 451 11.38 6.29 -8.21
C ALA A 451 12.90 6.44 -8.38
N ARG A 452 13.55 5.38 -8.87
CA ARG A 452 14.94 5.49 -9.33
C ARG A 452 14.96 5.90 -10.80
N ASP A 453 15.75 6.90 -11.11
CA ASP A 453 16.07 7.25 -12.49
C ASP A 453 16.87 6.08 -13.10
N PRO A 454 16.38 5.43 -14.16
CA PRO A 454 17.06 4.28 -14.76
C PRO A 454 18.43 4.62 -15.36
N LYS A 455 18.70 5.89 -15.66
CA LYS A 455 19.98 6.34 -16.24
C LYS A 455 21.01 6.70 -15.17
N THR A 456 20.58 7.33 -14.08
CA THR A 456 21.49 7.84 -13.05
C THR A 456 21.48 7.02 -11.76
N GLY A 457 20.52 6.12 -11.59
CA GLY A 457 20.30 5.35 -10.36
C GLY A 457 19.82 6.21 -9.16
N LYS A 458 19.71 7.54 -9.33
CA LYS A 458 19.28 8.44 -8.26
C LYS A 458 17.80 8.26 -7.96
N ALA A 459 17.48 8.17 -6.67
CA ALA A 459 16.10 8.17 -6.21
C ALA A 459 15.57 9.60 -6.11
N SER A 460 14.32 9.81 -6.52
CA SER A 460 13.59 11.08 -6.40
C SER A 460 12.11 10.82 -6.22
N TRP A 461 11.41 11.78 -5.62
CA TRP A 461 9.96 11.75 -5.56
C TRP A 461 9.36 12.01 -6.95
N SER A 462 8.34 11.24 -7.31
CA SER A 462 7.66 11.33 -8.62
C SER A 462 6.58 12.40 -8.63
#